data_a30160593fdd9bdb9aa74b633541b16d
#
_entry.id   a30160593fdd9bdb9aa74b633541b16d
#
_cell.length_a   1.000
_cell.length_b   1.000
_cell.length_c   1.000
_cell.angle_alpha   90.00
_cell.angle_beta   90.00
_cell.angle_gamma   90.00
#
_symmetry.space_group_name_H-M   'P 1'
#
loop_
_entity.id
_entity.type
_entity.pdbx_description
1 polymer ?
#
loop_
_entity_poly.entity_id
_entity_poly.type
_entity_poly.pdbx_seq_one_letter_code
_entity_poly.pdbx_strand_id
1 'polypeptide(L)'
;MDKILFINACIRPNSRTLELANYVLSKLNGKVEEVNLYNEELLPLNLKELDLRDRANKSKDFSNSVFNLARQFASAKIIVIAAPYWDLSFPSVVKTYFEKITVNGLTFKYGENGVPTGLCNGQNLVYVTTSGGPIIYNFGYDYVSTLAKGFYGIKNVQIVKAEGLDVYGADVDTIMSIAKKSFKA
;
A
#
# COMPACT_ATOMS: atom_id res chain seq x y z
N MET A 1 8.55 -11.36 -16.47
CA MET A 1 8.81 -11.04 -15.06
C MET A 1 7.59 -10.36 -14.47
N ASP A 2 7.22 -10.72 -13.25
CA ASP A 2 6.09 -10.10 -12.57
C ASP A 2 6.41 -8.62 -12.22
N LYS A 3 5.40 -7.76 -12.33
CA LYS A 3 5.52 -6.36 -11.92
C LYS A 3 5.25 -6.27 -10.43
N ILE A 4 6.24 -5.78 -9.68
CA ILE A 4 6.16 -5.50 -8.25
C ILE A 4 6.05 -3.99 -8.07
N LEU A 5 4.96 -3.52 -7.47
CA LEU A 5 4.82 -2.14 -7.07
C LEU A 5 5.23 -1.99 -5.61
N PHE A 6 6.26 -1.18 -5.36
CA PHE A 6 6.71 -0.84 -4.02
C PHE A 6 6.24 0.56 -3.65
N ILE A 7 5.30 0.64 -2.70
CA ILE A 7 4.75 1.89 -2.16
C ILE A 7 5.49 2.21 -0.88
N ASN A 8 6.34 3.22 -0.93
CA ASN A 8 7.21 3.61 0.16
C ASN A 8 6.68 4.87 0.87
N ALA A 9 6.22 4.70 2.12
CA ALA A 9 5.80 5.78 3.00
C ALA A 9 6.79 6.02 4.16
N CYS A 10 8.08 5.71 3.96
CA CYS A 10 9.12 5.89 4.96
C CYS A 10 9.87 7.19 4.72
N ILE A 11 9.63 8.20 5.56
CA ILE A 11 10.27 9.53 5.42
C ILE A 11 11.71 9.56 5.99
N ARG A 12 12.01 8.70 6.99
CA ARG A 12 13.32 8.72 7.66
C ARG A 12 14.34 7.94 6.84
N PRO A 13 15.56 8.48 6.60
CA PRO A 13 16.59 7.77 5.84
C PRO A 13 16.95 6.39 6.44
N ASN A 14 17.00 6.30 7.78
CA ASN A 14 17.32 5.06 8.51
C ASN A 14 16.04 4.39 9.05
N SER A 15 15.02 4.27 8.22
CA SER A 15 13.75 3.66 8.62
C SER A 15 13.88 2.14 8.76
N ARG A 16 13.60 1.62 9.95
CA ARG A 16 13.50 0.17 10.20
C ARG A 16 12.39 -0.48 9.36
N THR A 17 11.31 0.26 9.09
CA THR A 17 10.23 -0.19 8.18
C THR A 17 10.76 -0.37 6.76
N LEU A 18 11.58 0.57 6.28
CA LEU A 18 12.19 0.47 4.95
C LEU A 18 13.19 -0.68 4.87
N GLU A 19 14.00 -0.89 5.92
CA GLU A 19 14.90 -2.03 6.02
C GLU A 19 14.15 -3.36 5.90
N LEU A 20 13.05 -3.50 6.65
CA LEU A 20 12.21 -4.70 6.62
C LEU A 20 11.54 -4.89 5.26
N ALA A 21 11.08 -3.81 4.62
CA ALA A 21 10.50 -3.85 3.27
C ALA A 21 11.53 -4.25 2.20
N ASN A 22 12.76 -3.74 2.29
CA ASN A 22 13.84 -4.13 1.39
C ASN A 22 14.18 -5.62 1.52
N TYR A 23 14.13 -6.17 2.71
CA TYR A 23 14.25 -7.62 2.91
C TYR A 23 13.11 -8.37 2.21
N VAL A 24 11.86 -7.95 2.36
CA VAL A 24 10.71 -8.55 1.66
C VAL A 24 10.92 -8.50 0.15
N LEU A 25 11.27 -7.33 -0.39
CA LEU A 25 11.53 -7.15 -1.82
C LEU A 25 12.65 -8.06 -2.34
N SER A 26 13.71 -8.27 -1.54
CA SER A 26 14.82 -9.17 -1.91
C SER A 26 14.43 -10.65 -2.03
N LYS A 27 13.28 -11.03 -1.49
CA LYS A 27 12.74 -12.41 -1.55
C LYS A 27 11.72 -12.61 -2.67
N LEU A 28 11.29 -11.53 -3.31
CA LEU A 28 10.33 -11.57 -4.41
C LEU A 28 11.04 -11.62 -5.75
N ASN A 29 10.46 -12.34 -6.70
CA ASN A 29 10.98 -12.43 -8.06
C ASN A 29 10.15 -11.57 -9.02
N GLY A 30 10.71 -10.44 -9.47
CA GLY A 30 10.01 -9.53 -10.37
C GLY A 30 10.76 -8.22 -10.60
N LYS A 31 10.19 -7.37 -11.45
CA LYS A 31 10.68 -6.01 -11.67
C LYS A 31 10.02 -5.08 -10.65
N VAL A 32 10.83 -4.52 -9.77
CA VAL A 32 10.37 -3.55 -8.76
C VAL A 32 10.25 -2.17 -9.41
N GLU A 33 9.10 -1.54 -9.22
CA GLU A 33 8.83 -0.15 -9.51
C GLU A 33 8.44 0.54 -8.20
N GLU A 34 9.27 1.47 -7.74
CA GLU A 34 9.03 2.18 -6.48
C GLU A 34 8.23 3.46 -6.71
N VAL A 35 7.28 3.71 -5.81
CA VAL A 35 6.61 4.99 -5.60
C VAL A 35 6.91 5.46 -4.19
N ASN A 36 7.82 6.43 -4.07
CA ASN A 36 8.07 7.08 -2.78
C ASN A 36 7.06 8.20 -2.57
N LEU A 37 6.14 8.00 -1.63
CA LEU A 37 5.00 8.89 -1.44
C LEU A 37 5.39 10.31 -0.99
N TYR A 38 6.58 10.50 -0.46
CA TYR A 38 7.08 11.84 -0.09
C TYR A 38 7.75 12.59 -1.25
N ASN A 39 8.05 11.88 -2.36
CA ASN A 39 8.53 12.49 -3.60
C ASN A 39 7.39 12.78 -4.58
N GLU A 40 6.20 12.25 -4.32
CA GLU A 40 4.99 12.52 -5.10
C GLU A 40 4.30 13.78 -4.56
N GLU A 41 3.82 14.65 -5.44
CA GLU A 41 2.98 15.80 -5.05
C GLU A 41 1.56 15.35 -4.72
N LEU A 42 1.42 14.57 -3.63
CA LEU A 42 0.13 14.03 -3.21
C LEU A 42 -0.66 15.08 -2.42
N LEU A 43 -1.58 15.75 -3.10
CA LEU A 43 -2.56 16.63 -2.48
C LEU A 43 -3.89 15.90 -2.26
N PRO A 44 -4.67 16.27 -1.24
CA PRO A 44 -6.03 15.77 -1.07
C PRO A 44 -6.87 15.97 -2.33
N LEU A 45 -7.84 15.08 -2.56
CA LEU A 45 -8.78 15.23 -3.68
C LEU A 45 -9.54 16.56 -3.60
N ASN A 46 -9.71 17.19 -4.76
CA ASN A 46 -10.48 18.40 -4.92
C ASN A 46 -11.60 18.21 -5.96
N LEU A 47 -12.53 19.16 -6.05
CA LEU A 47 -13.68 19.07 -6.93
C LEU A 47 -13.28 18.88 -8.40
N LYS A 48 -12.24 19.59 -8.86
CA LYS A 48 -11.76 19.47 -10.25
C LYS A 48 -11.31 18.05 -10.59
N GLU A 49 -10.64 17.37 -9.67
CA GLU A 49 -10.22 15.97 -9.86
C GLU A 49 -11.40 15.01 -9.82
N LEU A 50 -12.39 15.25 -8.97
CA LEU A 50 -13.61 14.45 -8.92
C LEU A 50 -14.39 14.57 -10.23
N ASP A 51 -14.58 15.78 -10.75
CA ASP A 51 -15.22 16.01 -12.06
C ASP A 51 -14.46 15.30 -13.20
N LEU A 52 -13.13 15.30 -13.13
CA LEU A 52 -12.31 14.60 -14.12
C LEU A 52 -12.51 13.08 -14.07
N ARG A 53 -12.60 12.52 -12.84
CA ARG A 53 -12.88 11.08 -12.63
C ARG A 53 -14.25 10.69 -13.18
N ASP A 54 -15.27 11.52 -12.94
CA ASP A 54 -16.63 11.26 -13.45
C ASP A 54 -16.67 11.26 -14.97
N ARG A 55 -15.99 12.22 -15.61
CA ARG A 55 -15.86 12.26 -17.08
C ARG A 55 -15.11 11.03 -17.60
N ALA A 56 -13.97 10.68 -17.02
CA ALA A 56 -13.17 9.53 -17.40
C ALA A 56 -13.95 8.21 -17.26
N ASN A 57 -14.74 8.07 -16.20
CA ASN A 57 -15.58 6.88 -16.03
C ASN A 57 -16.69 6.77 -17.08
N LYS A 58 -17.30 7.90 -17.48
CA LYS A 58 -18.32 7.94 -18.54
C LYS A 58 -17.73 7.60 -19.92
N SER A 59 -16.58 8.18 -20.25
CA SER A 59 -15.90 7.95 -21.54
C SER A 59 -15.09 6.66 -21.60
N LYS A 60 -14.85 6.01 -20.44
CA LYS A 60 -13.91 4.89 -20.26
C LYS A 60 -12.46 5.23 -20.66
N ASP A 61 -12.11 6.52 -20.60
CA ASP A 61 -10.77 7.01 -20.91
C ASP A 61 -10.06 7.48 -19.63
N PHE A 62 -9.08 6.70 -19.21
CA PHE A 62 -8.22 6.97 -18.06
C PHE A 62 -6.77 7.30 -18.48
N SER A 63 -6.56 7.80 -19.71
CA SER A 63 -5.22 8.12 -20.25
C SER A 63 -4.58 9.34 -19.59
N ASN A 64 -5.37 10.24 -19.00
CA ASN A 64 -4.89 11.44 -18.33
C ASN A 64 -3.88 11.11 -17.22
N SER A 65 -2.83 11.96 -17.07
CA SER A 65 -1.74 11.77 -16.12
C SER A 65 -2.19 11.69 -14.66
N VAL A 66 -3.31 12.31 -14.29
CA VAL A 66 -3.88 12.23 -12.95
C VAL A 66 -4.18 10.79 -12.51
N PHE A 67 -4.34 9.86 -13.47
CA PHE A 67 -4.59 8.44 -13.22
C PHE A 67 -3.31 7.58 -13.25
N ASN A 68 -2.12 8.17 -13.38
CA ASN A 68 -0.87 7.40 -13.47
C ASN A 68 -0.71 6.43 -12.30
N LEU A 69 -0.85 6.92 -11.06
CA LEU A 69 -0.73 6.08 -9.86
C LEU A 69 -1.79 4.97 -9.82
N ALA A 70 -3.02 5.28 -10.23
CA ALA A 70 -4.09 4.29 -10.26
C ALA A 70 -3.85 3.21 -11.33
N ARG A 71 -3.37 3.59 -12.53
CA ARG A 71 -2.98 2.63 -13.58
C ARG A 71 -1.80 1.78 -13.16
N GLN A 72 -0.80 2.38 -12.52
CA GLN A 72 0.37 1.69 -12.00
C GLN A 72 -0.04 0.64 -10.97
N PHE A 73 -0.89 1.02 -10.00
CA PHE A 73 -1.44 0.12 -8.99
C PHE A 73 -2.26 -1.02 -9.63
N ALA A 74 -3.18 -0.68 -10.53
CA ALA A 74 -4.05 -1.66 -11.19
C ALA A 74 -3.26 -2.70 -12.01
N SER A 75 -2.11 -2.31 -12.58
CA SER A 75 -1.30 -3.19 -13.43
C SER A 75 -0.31 -4.07 -12.66
N ALA A 76 -0.03 -3.78 -11.39
CA ALA A 76 0.92 -4.53 -10.58
C ALA A 76 0.36 -5.91 -10.22
N LYS A 77 1.22 -6.94 -10.22
CA LYS A 77 0.86 -8.29 -9.80
C LYS A 77 1.12 -8.51 -8.30
N ILE A 78 2.19 -7.91 -7.81
CA ILE A 78 2.56 -7.94 -6.39
C ILE A 78 2.67 -6.49 -5.91
N ILE A 79 2.13 -6.21 -4.74
CA ILE A 79 2.18 -4.89 -4.13
C ILE A 79 2.85 -5.02 -2.77
N VAL A 80 3.87 -4.21 -2.52
CA VAL A 80 4.53 -4.10 -1.20
C VAL A 80 4.33 -2.68 -0.70
N ILE A 81 3.76 -2.54 0.48
CA ILE A 81 3.53 -1.24 1.12
C ILE A 81 4.39 -1.17 2.37
N ALA A 82 5.34 -0.23 2.41
CA ALA A 82 6.12 0.08 3.61
C ALA A 82 5.56 1.33 4.28
N ALA A 83 4.90 1.15 5.42
CA ALA A 83 4.30 2.24 6.16
C ALA A 83 4.62 2.13 7.66
N PRO A 84 5.38 3.07 8.25
CA PRO A 84 5.60 3.10 9.69
C PRO A 84 4.28 3.16 10.46
N TYR A 85 4.25 2.55 11.63
CA TYR A 85 3.09 2.61 12.50
C TYR A 85 3.04 3.96 13.23
N TRP A 86 2.11 4.82 12.84
CA TRP A 86 1.85 6.13 13.43
C TRP A 86 0.40 6.24 13.86
N ASP A 87 0.18 6.68 15.09
CA ASP A 87 -1.15 7.01 15.62
C ASP A 87 -2.19 5.88 15.40
N LEU A 88 -1.81 4.65 15.76
CA LEU A 88 -2.58 3.41 15.58
C LEU A 88 -2.80 3.00 14.11
N SER A 89 -2.16 3.66 13.14
CA SER A 89 -2.37 3.47 11.71
C SER A 89 -1.06 3.67 10.93
N PHE A 90 -1.11 4.40 9.85
CA PHE A 90 -0.03 4.75 8.92
C PHE A 90 0.04 6.27 8.72
N PRO A 91 1.13 6.82 8.15
CA PRO A 91 1.24 8.24 7.81
C PRO A 91 0.12 8.69 6.86
N SER A 92 -0.40 9.92 7.04
CA SER A 92 -1.53 10.47 6.26
C SER A 92 -1.34 10.42 4.74
N VAL A 93 -0.09 10.48 4.27
CA VAL A 93 0.26 10.37 2.85
C VAL A 93 -0.23 9.05 2.23
N VAL A 94 -0.27 7.96 3.02
CA VAL A 94 -0.80 6.66 2.57
C VAL A 94 -2.31 6.76 2.32
N LYS A 95 -3.06 7.46 3.19
CA LYS A 95 -4.50 7.68 2.98
C LYS A 95 -4.75 8.50 1.72
N THR A 96 -3.98 9.58 1.53
CA THR A 96 -4.04 10.40 0.32
C THR A 96 -3.73 9.57 -0.94
N TYR A 97 -2.71 8.72 -0.89
CA TYR A 97 -2.40 7.81 -1.99
C TYR A 97 -3.59 6.89 -2.33
N PHE A 98 -4.20 6.26 -1.32
CA PHE A 98 -5.38 5.40 -1.56
C PHE A 98 -6.55 6.18 -2.14
N GLU A 99 -6.77 7.42 -1.73
CA GLU A 99 -7.79 8.29 -2.36
C GLU A 99 -7.48 8.57 -3.82
N LYS A 100 -6.21 8.75 -4.18
CA LYS A 100 -5.80 8.95 -5.58
C LYS A 100 -6.00 7.72 -6.45
N ILE A 101 -5.74 6.53 -5.92
CA ILE A 101 -5.81 5.29 -6.71
C ILE A 101 -7.18 4.60 -6.69
N THR A 102 -8.07 4.93 -5.74
CA THR A 102 -9.43 4.35 -5.68
C THR A 102 -10.33 5.03 -6.70
N VAL A 103 -10.29 4.54 -7.95
CA VAL A 103 -10.96 5.14 -9.11
C VAL A 103 -11.96 4.18 -9.70
N ASN A 104 -13.25 4.56 -9.67
CA ASN A 104 -14.33 3.78 -10.28
C ASN A 104 -14.12 3.65 -11.79
N GLY A 105 -14.23 2.44 -12.31
CA GLY A 105 -13.98 2.10 -13.71
C GLY A 105 -12.52 1.78 -14.04
N LEU A 106 -11.57 1.99 -13.11
CA LEU A 106 -10.14 1.71 -13.30
C LEU A 106 -9.59 0.68 -12.31
N THR A 107 -9.70 0.93 -11.00
CA THR A 107 -9.21 0.00 -9.97
C THR A 107 -10.31 -0.86 -9.37
N PHE A 108 -11.53 -0.41 -9.46
CA PHE A 108 -12.74 -1.15 -9.08
C PHE A 108 -13.96 -0.65 -9.87
N LYS A 109 -15.06 -1.35 -9.76
CA LYS A 109 -16.38 -0.90 -10.24
C LYS A 109 -17.47 -1.32 -9.27
N TYR A 110 -18.58 -0.61 -9.23
CA TYR A 110 -19.75 -1.09 -8.52
C TYR A 110 -20.55 -2.09 -9.37
N GLY A 111 -20.92 -3.20 -8.76
CA GLY A 111 -21.91 -4.13 -9.32
C GLY A 111 -23.34 -3.58 -9.24
N GLU A 112 -24.31 -4.30 -9.82
CA GLU A 112 -25.74 -3.92 -9.81
C GLU A 112 -26.32 -3.80 -8.40
N ASN A 113 -25.78 -4.57 -7.46
CA ASN A 113 -26.16 -4.54 -6.04
C ASN A 113 -25.41 -3.46 -5.23
N GLY A 114 -24.63 -2.58 -5.87
CA GLY A 114 -23.81 -1.56 -5.21
C GLY A 114 -22.55 -2.10 -4.53
N VAL A 115 -22.24 -3.39 -4.63
CA VAL A 115 -21.02 -3.98 -4.04
C VAL A 115 -19.83 -3.73 -4.96
N PRO A 116 -18.68 -3.27 -4.43
CA PRO A 116 -17.47 -3.09 -5.22
C PRO A 116 -16.95 -4.42 -5.77
N THR A 117 -16.45 -4.38 -7.00
CA THR A 117 -15.73 -5.48 -7.65
C THR A 117 -14.39 -4.95 -8.14
N GLY A 118 -13.30 -5.63 -7.79
CA GLY A 118 -11.94 -5.21 -8.14
C GLY A 118 -11.65 -5.40 -9.62
N LEU A 119 -10.84 -4.47 -10.15
CA LEU A 119 -10.36 -4.46 -11.54
C LEU A 119 -8.82 -4.55 -11.60
N CYS A 120 -8.16 -4.69 -10.46
CA CYS A 120 -6.70 -4.75 -10.38
C CYS A 120 -6.17 -6.16 -10.73
N ASN A 121 -4.97 -6.21 -11.32
CA ASN A 121 -4.26 -7.46 -11.63
C ASN A 121 -3.54 -8.06 -10.41
N GLY A 122 -3.56 -7.37 -9.27
CA GLY A 122 -2.85 -7.74 -8.05
C GLY A 122 -3.33 -9.10 -7.51
N GLN A 123 -2.36 -9.97 -7.23
CA GLN A 123 -2.58 -11.29 -6.62
C GLN A 123 -2.19 -11.30 -5.15
N ASN A 124 -1.10 -10.59 -4.83
CA ASN A 124 -0.53 -10.55 -3.49
C ASN A 124 -0.28 -9.10 -3.06
N LEU A 125 -0.59 -8.80 -1.80
CA LEU A 125 -0.23 -7.55 -1.15
C LEU A 125 0.49 -7.87 0.17
N VAL A 126 1.66 -7.27 0.37
CA VAL A 126 2.44 -7.35 1.60
C VAL A 126 2.47 -5.98 2.26
N TYR A 127 1.88 -5.87 3.44
CA TYR A 127 1.95 -4.67 4.26
C TYR A 127 3.08 -4.81 5.28
N VAL A 128 4.06 -3.92 5.20
CA VAL A 128 5.25 -3.92 6.06
C VAL A 128 5.18 -2.73 6.99
N THR A 129 5.29 -2.99 8.31
CA THR A 129 5.21 -1.93 9.31
C THR A 129 6.14 -2.20 10.48
N THR A 130 6.59 -1.13 11.15
CA THR A 130 7.33 -1.23 12.42
C THR A 130 6.83 -0.18 13.40
N SER A 131 6.90 -0.50 14.70
CA SER A 131 6.53 0.39 15.80
C SER A 131 7.55 0.40 16.92
N GLY A 132 7.66 1.53 17.61
CA GLY A 132 8.49 1.66 18.82
C GLY A 132 7.90 0.90 19.99
N GLY A 133 6.58 0.96 20.19
CA GLY A 133 5.85 0.21 21.21
C GLY A 133 5.08 -0.99 20.63
N PRO A 134 4.26 -1.69 21.46
CA PRO A 134 3.39 -2.77 21.00
C PRO A 134 2.29 -2.23 20.09
N ILE A 135 1.92 -3.02 19.08
CA ILE A 135 0.78 -2.73 18.20
C ILE A 135 -0.48 -3.35 18.82
N ILE A 136 -1.25 -2.55 19.55
CA ILE A 136 -2.50 -2.98 20.18
C ILE A 136 -3.64 -3.07 19.17
N TYR A 137 -3.80 -2.02 18.35
CA TYR A 137 -4.75 -1.97 17.23
C TYR A 137 -3.98 -1.64 15.96
N ASN A 138 -4.31 -2.26 14.85
CA ASN A 138 -3.64 -1.99 13.59
C ASN A 138 -4.63 -1.51 12.52
N PHE A 139 -5.20 -0.32 12.74
CA PHE A 139 -6.13 0.27 11.78
C PHE A 139 -5.49 0.53 10.41
N GLY A 140 -4.17 0.63 10.35
CA GLY A 140 -3.45 0.73 9.08
C GLY A 140 -3.55 -0.56 8.25
N TYR A 141 -3.18 -1.70 8.83
CA TYR A 141 -3.29 -2.99 8.17
C TYR A 141 -4.73 -3.38 7.87
N ASP A 142 -5.63 -3.20 8.83
CA ASP A 142 -7.04 -3.55 8.68
C ASP A 142 -7.69 -2.76 7.56
N TYR A 143 -7.38 -1.44 7.47
CA TYR A 143 -7.82 -0.59 6.39
C TYR A 143 -7.30 -1.07 5.03
N VAL A 144 -5.99 -1.31 4.91
CA VAL A 144 -5.36 -1.77 3.66
C VAL A 144 -5.90 -3.13 3.24
N SER A 145 -6.02 -4.08 4.19
CA SER A 145 -6.54 -5.42 3.92
C SER A 145 -8.00 -5.38 3.45
N THR A 146 -8.82 -4.51 4.05
CA THR A 146 -10.22 -4.32 3.68
C THR A 146 -10.36 -3.74 2.28
N LEU A 147 -9.57 -2.70 1.95
CA LEU A 147 -9.55 -2.14 0.59
C LEU A 147 -9.04 -3.14 -0.44
N ALA A 148 -7.94 -3.84 -0.14
CA ALA A 148 -7.35 -4.82 -1.05
C ALA A 148 -8.36 -5.90 -1.45
N LYS A 149 -9.04 -6.47 -0.46
CA LYS A 149 -10.01 -7.56 -0.68
C LYS A 149 -11.34 -7.06 -1.23
N GLY A 150 -11.88 -5.99 -0.62
CA GLY A 150 -13.22 -5.49 -0.91
C GLY A 150 -13.33 -4.63 -2.17
N PHE A 151 -12.28 -3.85 -2.47
CA PHE A 151 -12.30 -2.91 -3.60
C PHE A 151 -11.42 -3.36 -4.76
N TYR A 152 -10.18 -3.81 -4.49
CA TYR A 152 -9.22 -4.07 -5.57
C TYR A 152 -9.21 -5.52 -6.06
N GLY A 153 -9.87 -6.44 -5.33
CA GLY A 153 -9.94 -7.85 -5.70
C GLY A 153 -8.68 -8.65 -5.37
N ILE A 154 -7.77 -8.09 -4.54
CA ILE A 154 -6.53 -8.74 -4.11
C ILE A 154 -6.82 -9.61 -2.90
N LYS A 155 -6.82 -10.93 -3.08
CA LYS A 155 -7.25 -11.89 -2.05
C LYS A 155 -6.16 -12.20 -1.03
N ASN A 156 -4.91 -12.29 -1.47
CA ASN A 156 -3.78 -12.66 -0.62
C ASN A 156 -3.15 -11.39 -0.02
N VAL A 157 -3.44 -11.13 1.25
CA VAL A 157 -2.90 -9.98 1.97
C VAL A 157 -2.15 -10.48 3.20
N GLN A 158 -0.86 -10.16 3.27
CA GLN A 158 0.04 -10.54 4.36
C GLN A 158 0.54 -9.28 5.08
N ILE A 159 0.71 -9.38 6.40
CA ILE A 159 1.45 -8.39 7.19
C ILE A 159 2.82 -8.94 7.58
N VAL A 160 3.84 -8.09 7.48
CA VAL A 160 5.17 -8.31 8.07
C VAL A 160 5.44 -7.17 9.02
N LYS A 161 5.56 -7.46 10.32
CA LYS A 161 5.66 -6.42 11.34
C LYS A 161 6.81 -6.68 12.33
N ALA A 162 7.44 -5.60 12.80
CA ALA A 162 8.31 -5.59 13.96
C ALA A 162 7.79 -4.55 14.96
N GLU A 163 7.59 -4.95 16.21
CA GLU A 163 7.01 -4.09 17.24
C GLU A 163 7.85 -4.10 18.52
N GLY A 164 7.70 -3.06 19.33
CA GLY A 164 8.46 -2.93 20.58
C GLY A 164 9.92 -2.49 20.39
N LEU A 165 10.25 -1.88 19.25
CA LEU A 165 11.63 -1.56 18.88
C LEU A 165 12.29 -0.45 19.72
N ASP A 166 11.49 0.36 20.44
CA ASP A 166 11.96 1.44 21.31
C ASP A 166 11.65 1.15 22.80
N VAL A 167 11.20 -0.08 23.11
CA VAL A 167 10.99 -0.51 24.50
C VAL A 167 12.35 -0.66 25.19
N TYR A 168 12.45 -0.20 26.44
CA TYR A 168 13.69 -0.29 27.20
C TYR A 168 14.19 -1.74 27.29
N GLY A 169 15.45 -1.97 26.94
CA GLY A 169 16.07 -3.30 26.91
C GLY A 169 15.69 -4.17 25.71
N ALA A 170 14.99 -3.64 24.70
CA ALA A 170 14.66 -4.40 23.50
C ALA A 170 15.90 -4.80 22.71
N ASP A 171 16.01 -6.08 22.36
CA ASP A 171 16.97 -6.57 21.38
C ASP A 171 16.42 -6.36 19.95
N VAL A 172 16.72 -5.19 19.42
CA VAL A 172 16.22 -4.74 18.10
C VAL A 172 16.61 -5.71 16.98
N ASP A 173 17.85 -6.22 17.01
CA ASP A 173 18.35 -7.13 15.98
C ASP A 173 17.60 -8.46 15.97
N THR A 174 17.35 -9.00 17.16
CA THR A 174 16.53 -10.22 17.29
C THR A 174 15.09 -9.97 16.82
N ILE A 175 14.45 -8.87 17.24
CA ILE A 175 13.07 -8.53 16.83
C ILE A 175 12.99 -8.41 15.30
N MET A 176 13.90 -7.67 14.69
CA MET A 176 13.96 -7.51 13.23
C MET A 176 14.23 -8.83 12.51
N SER A 177 15.10 -9.70 13.06
CA SER A 177 15.36 -11.03 12.50
C SER A 177 14.12 -11.91 12.52
N ILE A 178 13.35 -11.91 13.62
CA ILE A 178 12.09 -12.65 13.72
C ILE A 178 11.08 -12.13 12.69
N ALA A 179 10.93 -10.79 12.57
CA ALA A 179 10.04 -10.17 11.61
C ALA A 179 10.41 -10.57 10.16
N LYS A 180 11.69 -10.54 9.81
CA LYS A 180 12.19 -11.00 8.50
C LYS A 180 11.82 -12.47 8.23
N LYS A 181 11.96 -13.34 9.20
CA LYS A 181 11.63 -14.79 9.08
C LYS A 181 10.12 -15.06 9.00
N SER A 182 9.27 -14.14 9.42
CA SER A 182 7.81 -14.28 9.33
C SER A 182 7.28 -14.15 7.91
N PHE A 183 8.04 -13.53 7.01
CA PHE A 183 7.66 -13.39 5.59
C PHE A 183 7.76 -14.73 4.87
N LYS A 184 6.69 -15.06 4.15
CA LYS A 184 6.62 -16.24 3.24
C LYS A 184 6.39 -15.71 1.83
N ALA A 185 7.38 -15.96 0.94
CA ALA A 185 7.32 -15.59 -0.47
C ALA A 185 6.31 -16.43 -1.24
#